data_c29c272c0bc937010248d96c1f62df36
#
_entry.id   c29c272c0bc937010248d96c1f62df36
#
_cell.length_a   1.000
_cell.length_b   1.000
_cell.length_c   1.000
_cell.angle_alpha   90.00
_cell.angle_beta   90.00
_cell.angle_gamma   90.00
#
_symmetry.space_group_name_H-M   'P 1'
#
loop_
_entity.id
_entity.type
_entity.pdbx_description
1 polymer ?
#
loop_
_entity_poly.entity_id
_entity_poly.type
_entity_poly.pdbx_seq_one_letter_code
_entity_poly.pdbx_strand_id
1 'polypeptide(L)'
;MVLFLVVMAVTLVSVTESIDAVTRDAKKRSDEINHVMTMIAQDSISSRVGVDLQNFRIDLGKEVRFDSGSYTISASAGQFLRSYIPVLLRAKGTPEGQRWMRSVVVEGFTDEDGTYLYNLQLSLDRSRSVVCSLFQSNGEEDALTQEQLRKVQELFLVGGYSFNSIKKDKAESRRVEFKIDFRGLDEQVPEANDVLKGKEFGRC
;
A
#
# COMPACT_ATOMS: atom_id res chain seq x y z
N MET A 1 28.98 -49.04 8.65
CA MET A 1 29.02 -47.91 9.57
C MET A 1 29.62 -46.63 8.97
N VAL A 2 30.81 -46.70 8.35
CA VAL A 2 31.50 -45.52 7.73
C VAL A 2 30.65 -44.89 6.64
N LEU A 3 30.08 -45.66 5.71
CA LEU A 3 29.24 -45.14 4.63
C LEU A 3 28.02 -44.36 5.17
N PHE A 4 27.38 -44.84 6.21
CA PHE A 4 26.22 -44.16 6.84
C PHE A 4 26.62 -42.81 7.44
N LEU A 5 27.77 -42.71 8.10
CA LEU A 5 28.29 -41.46 8.65
C LEU A 5 28.61 -40.42 7.55
N VAL A 6 29.18 -40.90 6.44
CA VAL A 6 29.47 -40.03 5.28
C VAL A 6 28.17 -39.49 4.67
N VAL A 7 27.18 -40.34 4.46
CA VAL A 7 25.87 -39.90 3.94
C VAL A 7 25.20 -38.89 4.88
N MET A 8 25.21 -39.15 6.20
CA MET A 8 24.67 -38.18 7.16
C MET A 8 25.42 -36.84 7.14
N ALA A 9 26.76 -36.87 7.06
CA ALA A 9 27.56 -35.65 6.97
C ALA A 9 27.24 -34.83 5.73
N VAL A 10 27.15 -35.48 4.57
CA VAL A 10 26.81 -34.81 3.28
C VAL A 10 25.39 -34.21 3.33
N THR A 11 24.41 -34.96 3.85
CA THR A 11 23.04 -34.44 3.98
C THR A 11 22.95 -33.27 4.95
N LEU A 12 23.65 -33.29 6.08
CA LEU A 12 23.70 -32.17 7.03
C LEU A 12 24.32 -30.94 6.36
N VAL A 13 25.42 -31.06 5.67
CA VAL A 13 26.03 -29.92 4.97
C VAL A 13 25.10 -29.36 3.92
N SER A 14 24.47 -30.19 3.09
CA SER A 14 23.51 -29.74 2.08
C SER A 14 22.30 -29.01 2.68
N VAL A 15 21.76 -29.53 3.78
CA VAL A 15 20.63 -28.89 4.50
C VAL A 15 21.05 -27.55 5.08
N THR A 16 22.24 -27.48 5.71
CA THR A 16 22.76 -26.23 6.28
C THR A 16 22.97 -25.18 5.19
N GLU A 17 23.57 -25.52 4.07
CA GLU A 17 23.75 -24.61 2.94
C GLU A 17 22.41 -24.09 2.38
N SER A 18 21.39 -24.96 2.31
CA SER A 18 20.04 -24.57 1.86
C SER A 18 19.39 -23.60 2.84
N ILE A 19 19.49 -23.84 4.16
CA ILE A 19 18.96 -22.95 5.19
C ILE A 19 19.67 -21.59 5.13
N ASP A 20 20.99 -21.58 4.99
CA ASP A 20 21.77 -20.35 4.89
C ASP A 20 21.41 -19.53 3.65
N ALA A 21 21.14 -20.17 2.51
CA ALA A 21 20.69 -19.51 1.30
C ALA A 21 19.33 -18.84 1.49
N VAL A 22 18.34 -19.58 2.01
CA VAL A 22 16.99 -19.04 2.30
C VAL A 22 17.06 -17.88 3.29
N THR A 23 17.88 -18.01 4.33
CA THR A 23 18.04 -16.95 5.35
C THR A 23 18.67 -15.68 4.75
N ARG A 24 19.67 -15.83 3.87
CA ARG A 24 20.27 -14.69 3.15
C ARG A 24 19.25 -14.00 2.25
N ASP A 25 18.46 -14.76 1.51
CA ASP A 25 17.45 -14.20 0.61
C ASP A 25 16.33 -13.49 1.38
N ALA A 26 15.87 -14.07 2.50
CA ALA A 26 14.90 -13.45 3.38
C ALA A 26 15.41 -12.12 3.98
N LYS A 27 16.68 -12.09 4.41
CA LYS A 27 17.31 -10.88 4.92
C LYS A 27 17.42 -9.82 3.84
N LYS A 28 17.94 -10.19 2.65
CA LYS A 28 18.04 -9.27 1.52
C LYS A 28 16.69 -8.66 1.15
N ARG A 29 15.64 -9.49 1.07
CA ARG A 29 14.27 -9.01 0.84
C ARG A 29 13.84 -8.00 1.91
N SER A 30 14.05 -8.30 3.18
CA SER A 30 13.72 -7.41 4.29
C SER A 30 14.44 -6.06 4.18
N ASP A 31 15.74 -6.09 3.87
CA ASP A 31 16.56 -4.89 3.73
C ASP A 31 16.09 -4.03 2.53
N GLU A 32 15.78 -4.66 1.40
CA GLU A 32 15.25 -3.99 0.20
C GLU A 32 13.86 -3.37 0.44
N ILE A 33 12.96 -4.07 1.14
CA ILE A 33 11.63 -3.54 1.54
C ILE A 33 11.79 -2.35 2.48
N ASN A 34 12.65 -2.47 3.49
CA ASN A 34 12.92 -1.39 4.42
C ASN A 34 13.50 -0.16 3.70
N HIS A 35 14.33 -0.37 2.67
CA HIS A 35 14.83 0.73 1.84
C HIS A 35 13.69 1.46 1.12
N VAL A 36 12.76 0.74 0.49
CA VAL A 36 11.58 1.31 -0.17
C VAL A 36 10.73 2.12 0.83
N MET A 37 10.44 1.56 1.99
CA MET A 37 9.65 2.23 3.02
C MET A 37 10.35 3.46 3.58
N THR A 38 11.68 3.39 3.76
CA THR A 38 12.50 4.52 4.23
C THR A 38 12.51 5.66 3.21
N MET A 39 12.61 5.37 1.92
CA MET A 39 12.50 6.38 0.86
C MET A 39 11.15 7.11 0.92
N ILE A 40 10.06 6.38 1.10
CA ILE A 40 8.73 6.98 1.27
C ILE A 40 8.70 7.88 2.51
N ALA A 41 9.19 7.39 3.64
CA ALA A 41 9.17 8.12 4.91
C ALA A 41 10.05 9.39 4.90
N GLN A 42 11.14 9.40 4.16
CA GLN A 42 12.08 10.51 4.07
C GLN A 42 11.67 11.59 3.06
N ASP A 43 10.66 11.35 2.23
CA ASP A 43 10.14 12.41 1.35
C ASP A 43 9.56 13.55 2.19
N SER A 44 9.81 14.78 1.78
CA SER A 44 9.43 15.97 2.54
C SER A 44 7.93 16.07 2.82
N ILE A 45 7.10 15.63 1.88
CA ILE A 45 5.63 15.61 2.05
C ILE A 45 5.19 14.55 3.05
N SER A 46 5.97 13.49 3.26
CA SER A 46 5.68 12.41 4.22
C SER A 46 5.75 12.86 5.67
N SER A 47 6.35 14.03 5.97
CA SER A 47 6.31 14.64 7.30
C SER A 47 4.89 14.99 7.76
N ARG A 48 3.92 15.07 6.84
CA ARG A 48 2.50 15.39 7.09
C ARG A 48 1.66 14.16 7.44
N VAL A 49 2.20 12.95 7.26
CA VAL A 49 1.52 11.66 7.48
C VAL A 49 2.29 10.79 8.46
N GLY A 50 1.63 9.77 8.99
CA GLY A 50 2.28 8.78 9.85
C GLY A 50 2.76 7.58 9.02
N VAL A 51 4.09 7.38 8.89
CA VAL A 51 4.63 6.20 8.19
C VAL A 51 5.07 5.16 9.21
N ASP A 52 4.40 4.01 9.20
CA ASP A 52 4.73 2.83 10.00
C ASP A 52 5.58 1.87 9.15
N LEU A 53 6.88 1.85 9.44
CA LEU A 53 7.86 1.02 8.74
C LEU A 53 7.70 -0.47 9.06
N GLN A 54 7.13 -0.82 10.22
CA GLN A 54 7.00 -2.22 10.64
C GLN A 54 5.78 -2.89 10.02
N ASN A 55 4.66 -2.17 9.93
CA ASN A 55 3.42 -2.68 9.38
C ASN A 55 3.16 -2.24 7.93
N PHE A 56 4.11 -1.51 7.34
CA PHE A 56 4.04 -0.98 5.98
C PHE A 56 2.77 -0.15 5.72
N ARG A 57 2.41 0.68 6.71
CA ARG A 57 1.22 1.51 6.68
C ARG A 57 1.56 2.99 6.64
N ILE A 58 0.72 3.74 5.97
CA ILE A 58 0.80 5.19 5.89
C ILE A 58 -0.56 5.72 6.35
N ASP A 59 -0.61 6.22 7.56
CA ASP A 59 -1.79 6.90 8.11
C ASP A 59 -1.83 8.32 7.55
N LEU A 60 -2.82 8.60 6.72
CA LEU A 60 -2.99 9.91 6.08
C LEU A 60 -3.42 11.00 7.10
N GLY A 61 -3.75 10.58 8.32
CA GLY A 61 -3.89 11.42 9.50
C GLY A 61 -4.85 12.59 9.31
N LYS A 62 -4.32 13.79 9.56
CA LYS A 62 -5.11 15.03 9.50
C LYS A 62 -5.41 15.50 8.08
N GLU A 63 -4.66 15.01 7.11
CA GLU A 63 -4.75 15.47 5.72
C GLU A 63 -6.01 14.92 5.03
N VAL A 64 -6.40 13.69 5.35
CA VAL A 64 -7.58 13.03 4.77
C VAL A 64 -8.50 12.54 5.88
N ARG A 65 -9.41 13.39 6.32
CA ARG A 65 -10.42 13.09 7.35
C ARG A 65 -11.82 13.13 6.77
N PHE A 66 -12.71 12.45 7.47
CA PHE A 66 -14.12 12.40 7.12
C PHE A 66 -14.98 12.82 8.29
N ASP A 67 -16.06 13.53 7.99
CA ASP A 67 -17.12 13.80 8.95
C ASP A 67 -17.89 12.52 9.29
N SER A 68 -18.66 12.55 10.36
CA SER A 68 -19.52 11.44 10.78
C SER A 68 -20.51 11.10 9.66
N GLY A 69 -20.60 9.82 9.30
CA GLY A 69 -21.47 9.35 8.22
C GLY A 69 -21.09 9.81 6.80
N SER A 70 -19.97 10.53 6.62
CA SER A 70 -19.55 11.08 5.32
C SER A 70 -18.37 10.29 4.74
N TYR A 71 -18.31 10.25 3.40
CA TYR A 71 -17.20 9.77 2.57
C TYR A 71 -16.71 10.86 1.61
N THR A 72 -17.14 12.11 1.79
CA THR A 72 -16.76 13.21 0.91
C THR A 72 -15.32 13.63 1.16
N ILE A 73 -14.52 13.75 0.09
CA ILE A 73 -13.16 14.26 0.12
C ILE A 73 -13.19 15.78 -0.04
N SER A 74 -12.53 16.50 0.88
CA SER A 74 -12.36 17.95 0.75
C SER A 74 -11.39 18.30 -0.38
N ALA A 75 -11.50 19.51 -0.95
CA ALA A 75 -10.59 19.97 -1.99
C ALA A 75 -9.11 19.92 -1.53
N SER A 76 -8.82 20.34 -0.29
CA SER A 76 -7.48 20.29 0.30
C SER A 76 -6.96 18.86 0.45
N ALA A 77 -7.81 17.91 0.84
CA ALA A 77 -7.44 16.51 0.93
C ALA A 77 -7.15 15.92 -0.46
N GLY A 78 -7.97 16.26 -1.47
CA GLY A 78 -7.71 15.87 -2.85
C GLY A 78 -6.38 16.41 -3.38
N GLN A 79 -6.07 17.67 -3.14
CA GLN A 79 -4.81 18.30 -3.51
C GLN A 79 -3.61 17.62 -2.79
N PHE A 80 -3.74 17.36 -1.50
CA PHE A 80 -2.72 16.61 -0.76
C PHE A 80 -2.47 15.23 -1.37
N LEU A 81 -3.53 14.47 -1.65
CA LEU A 81 -3.43 13.14 -2.25
C LEU A 81 -2.71 13.18 -3.60
N ARG A 82 -3.06 14.10 -4.50
CA ARG A 82 -2.39 14.26 -5.80
C ARG A 82 -0.90 14.62 -5.66
N SER A 83 -0.55 15.38 -4.64
CA SER A 83 0.86 15.68 -4.32
C SER A 83 1.60 14.48 -3.71
N TYR A 84 0.91 13.63 -2.97
CA TYR A 84 1.50 12.48 -2.26
C TYR A 84 1.67 11.24 -3.15
N ILE A 85 0.72 10.97 -4.04
CA ILE A 85 0.76 9.79 -4.92
C ILE A 85 2.07 9.67 -5.72
N PRO A 86 2.65 10.75 -6.29
CA PRO A 86 3.94 10.69 -6.97
C PRO A 86 5.08 10.10 -6.12
N VAL A 87 5.05 10.27 -4.80
CA VAL A 87 6.04 9.66 -3.88
C VAL A 87 5.97 8.13 -3.96
N LEU A 88 4.75 7.58 -3.86
CA LEU A 88 4.51 6.15 -3.94
C LEU A 88 4.87 5.59 -5.33
N LEU A 89 4.54 6.33 -6.38
CA LEU A 89 4.87 5.93 -7.76
C LEU A 89 6.39 5.95 -8.02
N ARG A 90 7.13 6.92 -7.44
CA ARG A 90 8.61 6.93 -7.49
C ARG A 90 9.19 5.74 -6.75
N ALA A 91 8.71 5.45 -5.53
CA ALA A 91 9.14 4.29 -4.77
C ALA A 91 8.89 2.98 -5.52
N LYS A 92 7.70 2.83 -6.15
CA LYS A 92 7.38 1.71 -7.03
C LYS A 92 8.31 1.63 -8.25
N GLY A 93 8.78 2.76 -8.76
CA GLY A 93 9.68 2.84 -9.93
C GLY A 93 11.12 2.40 -9.67
N THR A 94 11.55 2.27 -8.42
CA THR A 94 12.89 1.75 -8.08
C THR A 94 13.03 0.27 -8.39
N PRO A 95 14.26 -0.27 -8.57
CA PRO A 95 14.47 -1.70 -8.77
C PRO A 95 13.86 -2.56 -7.65
N GLU A 96 14.02 -2.14 -6.40
CA GLU A 96 13.46 -2.79 -5.22
C GLU A 96 11.92 -2.68 -5.20
N GLY A 97 11.38 -1.50 -5.50
CA GLY A 97 9.95 -1.26 -5.60
C GLY A 97 9.29 -2.10 -6.70
N GLN A 98 9.92 -2.21 -7.87
CA GLN A 98 9.44 -3.06 -8.97
C GLN A 98 9.41 -4.53 -8.56
N ARG A 99 10.45 -4.99 -7.87
CA ARG A 99 10.60 -6.37 -7.41
C ARG A 99 9.60 -6.73 -6.32
N TRP A 100 9.49 -5.90 -5.28
CA TRP A 100 8.79 -6.28 -4.06
C TRP A 100 7.43 -5.64 -3.88
N MET A 101 7.24 -4.38 -4.25
CA MET A 101 5.96 -3.70 -4.03
C MET A 101 4.89 -4.25 -4.97
N ARG A 102 3.89 -4.96 -4.41
CA ARG A 102 2.79 -5.58 -5.16
C ARG A 102 1.67 -4.60 -5.42
N SER A 103 1.14 -4.01 -4.37
CA SER A 103 0.02 -3.09 -4.45
C SER A 103 0.03 -2.09 -3.30
N VAL A 104 -0.74 -1.02 -3.45
CA VAL A 104 -1.12 -0.10 -2.39
C VAL A 104 -2.61 -0.29 -2.13
N VAL A 105 -2.96 -0.79 -0.95
CA VAL A 105 -4.34 -0.97 -0.55
C VAL A 105 -4.80 0.29 0.20
N VAL A 106 -5.81 0.95 -0.33
CA VAL A 106 -6.48 2.07 0.31
C VAL A 106 -7.50 1.50 1.29
N GLU A 107 -7.20 1.56 2.58
CA GLU A 107 -8.00 0.96 3.64
C GLU A 107 -8.83 2.03 4.36
N GLY A 108 -10.16 1.92 4.28
CA GLY A 108 -11.09 2.82 4.96
C GLY A 108 -11.52 2.29 6.32
N PHE A 109 -11.65 3.20 7.28
CA PHE A 109 -12.07 2.91 8.65
C PHE A 109 -13.17 3.86 9.10
N THR A 110 -13.99 3.40 10.06
CA THR A 110 -15.05 4.18 10.69
C THR A 110 -14.86 4.21 12.21
N ASP A 111 -15.63 5.07 12.87
CA ASP A 111 -15.90 4.93 14.29
C ASP A 111 -16.95 3.83 14.53
N GLU A 112 -17.27 3.59 15.80
CA GLU A 112 -18.22 2.54 16.23
C GLU A 112 -19.70 2.95 16.14
N ASP A 113 -20.00 4.16 15.67
CA ASP A 113 -21.39 4.61 15.58
C ASP A 113 -22.12 3.95 14.41
N GLY A 114 -23.20 3.24 14.69
CA GLY A 114 -24.01 2.52 13.71
C GLY A 114 -23.75 1.01 13.68
N THR A 115 -24.36 0.35 12.69
CA THR A 115 -24.22 -1.12 12.54
C THR A 115 -22.96 -1.51 11.78
N TYR A 116 -22.52 -2.74 11.95
CA TYR A 116 -21.32 -3.26 11.28
C TYR A 116 -21.42 -3.14 9.75
N LEU A 117 -22.53 -3.58 9.15
CA LEU A 117 -22.69 -3.56 7.68
C LEU A 117 -22.78 -2.13 7.12
N TYR A 118 -23.44 -1.21 7.85
CA TYR A 118 -23.45 0.19 7.49
C TYR A 118 -22.03 0.77 7.50
N ASN A 119 -21.26 0.51 8.53
CA ASN A 119 -19.88 0.98 8.65
C ASN A 119 -18.93 0.28 7.66
N LEU A 120 -19.19 -0.98 7.31
CA LEU A 120 -18.45 -1.66 6.26
C LEU A 120 -18.64 -0.95 4.91
N GLN A 121 -19.89 -0.65 4.54
CA GLN A 121 -20.19 0.11 3.32
C GLN A 121 -19.55 1.50 3.37
N LEU A 122 -19.70 2.25 4.46
CA LEU A 122 -19.13 3.58 4.62
C LEU A 122 -17.60 3.57 4.51
N SER A 123 -16.93 2.56 5.06
CA SER A 123 -15.48 2.42 4.96
C SER A 123 -15.00 2.14 3.53
N LEU A 124 -15.75 1.33 2.77
CA LEU A 124 -15.50 1.10 1.34
C LEU A 124 -15.70 2.37 0.53
N ASP A 125 -16.78 3.13 0.79
CA ASP A 125 -17.07 4.39 0.10
C ASP A 125 -15.98 5.44 0.37
N ARG A 126 -15.41 5.50 1.58
CA ARG A 126 -14.26 6.35 1.91
C ARG A 126 -13.03 5.99 1.09
N SER A 127 -12.68 4.71 1.03
CA SER A 127 -11.53 4.25 0.23
C SER A 127 -11.73 4.51 -1.26
N ARG A 128 -12.93 4.26 -1.77
CA ARG A 128 -13.30 4.57 -3.15
C ARG A 128 -13.18 6.06 -3.42
N SER A 129 -13.68 6.93 -2.54
CA SER A 129 -13.62 8.39 -2.71
C SER A 129 -12.19 8.92 -2.78
N VAL A 130 -11.25 8.33 -2.03
CA VAL A 130 -9.81 8.64 -2.12
C VAL A 130 -9.31 8.34 -3.53
N VAL A 131 -9.54 7.15 -4.06
CA VAL A 131 -9.12 6.80 -5.42
C VAL A 131 -9.81 7.70 -6.45
N CYS A 132 -11.12 7.90 -6.32
CA CYS A 132 -11.89 8.77 -7.22
C CYS A 132 -11.33 10.19 -7.28
N SER A 133 -10.89 10.76 -6.15
CA SER A 133 -10.35 12.12 -6.10
C SER A 133 -9.07 12.29 -6.92
N LEU A 134 -8.34 11.21 -7.20
CA LEU A 134 -7.14 11.23 -8.05
C LEU A 134 -7.48 11.37 -9.54
N PHE A 135 -8.66 10.86 -9.96
CA PHE A 135 -9.10 10.85 -11.36
C PHE A 135 -9.99 12.04 -11.70
N GLN A 136 -10.49 12.79 -10.72
CA GLN A 136 -11.43 13.91 -10.92
C GLN A 136 -10.78 15.29 -11.02
N SER A 137 -9.48 15.39 -11.20
CA SER A 137 -8.79 16.68 -11.32
C SER A 137 -9.14 17.37 -12.64
N ASN A 138 -10.20 18.15 -12.63
CA ASN A 138 -10.68 18.91 -13.78
C ASN A 138 -9.77 20.14 -14.05
N GLY A 139 -8.60 19.93 -14.68
CA GLY A 139 -7.74 21.03 -15.11
C GLY A 139 -7.01 21.78 -14.02
N GLU A 140 -6.89 21.22 -12.82
CA GLU A 140 -6.09 21.77 -11.71
C GLU A 140 -4.58 21.58 -12.02
N GLU A 141 -3.75 22.53 -11.62
CA GLU A 141 -2.28 22.50 -11.86
C GLU A 141 -1.60 21.29 -11.24
N ASP A 142 -2.20 20.71 -10.19
CA ASP A 142 -1.68 19.55 -9.47
C ASP A 142 -2.26 18.21 -9.99
N ALA A 143 -2.94 18.22 -11.15
CA ALA A 143 -3.51 17.02 -11.74
C ALA A 143 -2.45 15.95 -12.03
N LEU A 144 -2.75 14.69 -11.72
CA LEU A 144 -1.90 13.57 -12.11
C LEU A 144 -1.91 13.41 -13.65
N THR A 145 -0.75 13.11 -14.20
CA THR A 145 -0.64 12.82 -15.64
C THR A 145 -1.36 11.52 -16.00
N GLN A 146 -1.70 11.35 -17.26
CA GLN A 146 -2.33 10.11 -17.75
C GLN A 146 -1.46 8.87 -17.45
N GLU A 147 -0.13 9.00 -17.52
CA GLU A 147 0.79 7.92 -17.17
C GLU A 147 0.73 7.58 -15.68
N GLN A 148 0.68 8.60 -14.82
CA GLN A 148 0.53 8.41 -13.37
C GLN A 148 -0.82 7.76 -13.02
N LEU A 149 -1.91 8.18 -13.67
CA LEU A 149 -3.25 7.60 -13.48
C LEU A 149 -3.29 6.12 -13.89
N ARG A 150 -2.60 5.73 -14.97
CA ARG A 150 -2.47 4.31 -15.36
C ARG A 150 -1.70 3.51 -14.30
N LYS A 151 -0.61 4.06 -13.77
CA LYS A 151 0.13 3.42 -12.67
C LYS A 151 -0.72 3.31 -11.40
N VAL A 152 -1.54 4.32 -11.09
CA VAL A 152 -2.53 4.24 -10.00
C VAL A 152 -3.52 3.10 -10.26
N GLN A 153 -4.09 3.00 -11.45
CA GLN A 153 -5.02 1.93 -11.83
C GLN A 153 -4.42 0.53 -11.63
N GLU A 154 -3.14 0.35 -11.93
CA GLU A 154 -2.45 -0.93 -11.80
C GLU A 154 -2.04 -1.26 -10.36
N LEU A 155 -1.71 -0.22 -9.58
CA LEU A 155 -1.10 -0.38 -8.27
C LEU A 155 -2.09 -0.33 -7.11
N PHE A 156 -3.19 0.43 -7.24
CA PHE A 156 -4.09 0.74 -6.13
C PHE A 156 -5.28 -0.20 -6.07
N LEU A 157 -5.53 -0.72 -4.87
CA LEU A 157 -6.70 -1.51 -4.52
C LEU A 157 -7.47 -0.79 -3.41
N VAL A 158 -8.75 -1.11 -3.23
CA VAL A 158 -9.58 -0.53 -2.17
C VAL A 158 -10.08 -1.61 -1.22
N GLY A 159 -10.12 -1.29 0.07
CA GLY A 159 -10.66 -2.15 1.12
C GLY A 159 -11.44 -1.35 2.17
N GLY A 160 -12.44 -1.97 2.77
CA GLY A 160 -13.21 -1.41 3.87
C GLY A 160 -13.10 -2.29 5.09
N TYR A 161 -12.87 -1.68 6.24
CA TYR A 161 -12.58 -2.41 7.49
C TYR A 161 -13.60 -2.11 8.60
N SER A 162 -14.67 -1.33 8.30
CA SER A 162 -15.66 -0.95 9.30
C SER A 162 -14.97 -0.30 10.52
N PHE A 163 -15.40 -0.64 11.73
CA PHE A 163 -14.78 -0.23 12.99
C PHE A 163 -13.81 -1.28 13.59
N ASN A 164 -13.25 -2.17 12.77
CA ASN A 164 -12.35 -3.23 13.26
C ASN A 164 -10.99 -2.72 13.76
N SER A 165 -10.68 -1.43 13.56
CA SER A 165 -9.44 -0.80 14.04
C SER A 165 -9.70 0.62 14.51
N ILE A 166 -10.44 0.76 15.62
CA ILE A 166 -10.73 2.06 16.24
C ILE A 166 -9.48 2.67 16.87
N LYS A 167 -9.38 3.99 16.84
CA LYS A 167 -8.36 4.79 17.54
C LYS A 167 -8.91 5.30 18.88
N LYS A 168 -8.14 6.14 19.56
CA LYS A 168 -8.52 6.70 20.87
C LYS A 168 -9.79 7.55 20.82
N ASP A 169 -10.00 8.27 19.71
CA ASP A 169 -11.20 9.05 19.51
C ASP A 169 -11.87 8.73 18.16
N LYS A 170 -13.13 9.13 18.05
CA LYS A 170 -13.96 8.89 16.87
C LYS A 170 -13.43 9.61 15.63
N ALA A 171 -12.88 10.82 15.79
CA ALA A 171 -12.37 11.60 14.67
C ALA A 171 -11.13 10.94 14.07
N GLU A 172 -10.23 10.39 14.89
CA GLU A 172 -9.08 9.63 14.45
C GLU A 172 -9.48 8.27 13.84
N SER A 173 -10.60 7.69 14.28
CA SER A 173 -11.12 6.44 13.73
C SER A 173 -11.68 6.62 12.31
N ARG A 174 -12.23 7.80 11.99
CA ARG A 174 -12.76 8.14 10.64
C ARG A 174 -11.64 8.54 9.69
N ARG A 175 -10.88 7.56 9.22
CA ARG A 175 -9.66 7.77 8.42
C ARG A 175 -9.55 6.83 7.24
N VAL A 176 -8.55 7.09 6.43
CA VAL A 176 -8.02 6.17 5.41
C VAL A 176 -6.52 6.02 5.62
N GLU A 177 -6.05 4.79 5.49
CA GLU A 177 -4.63 4.44 5.49
C GLU A 177 -4.25 3.82 4.14
N PHE A 178 -3.00 4.01 3.72
CA PHE A 178 -2.42 3.22 2.64
C PHE A 178 -1.61 2.09 3.26
N LYS A 179 -1.96 0.86 2.92
CA LYS A 179 -1.15 -0.31 3.24
C LYS A 179 -0.35 -0.71 2.01
N ILE A 180 0.97 -0.72 2.12
CA ILE A 180 1.83 -1.21 1.05
C ILE A 180 1.97 -2.72 1.22
N ASP A 181 1.58 -3.43 0.18
CA ASP A 181 1.64 -4.88 0.15
C ASP A 181 2.86 -5.32 -0.67
N PHE A 182 3.68 -6.19 -0.07
CA PHE A 182 4.93 -6.66 -0.64
C PHE A 182 4.86 -8.14 -0.98
N ARG A 183 5.47 -8.52 -2.10
CA ARG A 183 5.57 -9.92 -2.55
C ARG A 183 6.38 -10.78 -1.60
N GLY A 184 6.00 -12.05 -1.49
CA GLY A 184 6.82 -13.09 -0.87
C GLY A 184 8.07 -13.43 -1.71
N LEU A 185 8.97 -14.22 -1.15
CA LEU A 185 10.19 -14.69 -1.86
C LEU A 185 9.84 -15.54 -3.08
N ASP A 186 8.78 -16.33 -2.99
CA ASP A 186 8.37 -17.28 -4.03
C ASP A 186 7.38 -16.67 -5.04
N GLU A 187 6.97 -15.40 -4.84
CA GLU A 187 6.03 -14.72 -5.72
C GLU A 187 6.78 -14.08 -6.90
N GLN A 188 6.42 -14.50 -8.10
CA GLN A 188 6.94 -13.89 -9.33
C GLN A 188 6.28 -12.52 -9.57
N VAL A 189 7.05 -11.63 -10.21
CA VAL A 189 6.48 -10.38 -10.74
C VAL A 189 5.57 -10.77 -11.90
N PRO A 190 4.25 -10.47 -11.82
CA PRO A 190 3.34 -10.80 -12.91
C PRO A 190 3.73 -10.02 -14.18
N GLU A 191 3.52 -10.63 -15.32
CA GLU A 191 3.62 -9.94 -16.61
C GLU A 191 2.63 -8.76 -16.65
N ALA A 192 2.94 -7.75 -17.46
CA ALA A 192 2.08 -6.58 -17.60
C ALA A 192 0.65 -7.00 -17.95
N ASN A 193 -0.32 -6.51 -17.20
CA ASN A 193 -1.72 -6.85 -17.43
C ASN A 193 -2.28 -6.11 -18.65
N ASP A 194 -2.25 -6.74 -19.80
CA ASP A 194 -2.75 -6.16 -21.06
C ASP A 194 -4.25 -5.82 -21.02
N VAL A 195 -5.02 -6.42 -20.10
CA VAL A 195 -6.46 -6.12 -19.94
C VAL A 195 -6.70 -4.67 -19.52
N LEU A 196 -5.75 -4.06 -18.81
CA LEU A 196 -5.84 -2.66 -18.37
C LEU A 196 -5.43 -1.66 -19.47
N LYS A 197 -4.70 -2.12 -20.50
CA LYS A 197 -4.26 -1.25 -21.58
C LYS A 197 -5.45 -0.75 -22.40
N GLY A 198 -5.54 0.58 -22.54
CA GLY A 198 -6.59 1.22 -23.35
C GLY A 198 -7.99 1.25 -22.72
N LYS A 199 -8.17 0.76 -21.50
CA LYS A 199 -9.44 0.93 -20.77
C LYS A 199 -9.59 2.38 -20.31
N GLU A 200 -10.79 2.92 -20.50
CA GLU A 200 -11.17 4.22 -19.94
C GLU A 200 -11.29 4.12 -18.41
N PHE A 201 -10.92 5.19 -17.72
CA PHE A 201 -11.03 5.22 -16.25
C PHE A 201 -12.48 5.30 -15.76
N GLY A 202 -13.41 5.72 -16.61
CA GLY A 202 -14.81 5.91 -16.25
C GLY A 202 -15.04 7.18 -15.43
N ARG A 203 -16.19 7.25 -14.77
CA ARG A 203 -16.58 8.35 -13.87
C ARG A 203 -16.89 7.82 -12.49
N CYS A 204 -16.62 8.62 -11.46
CA CYS A 204 -16.99 8.32 -10.07
C CYS A 204 -18.40 8.82 -9.69
#